data_57aa9a9e264eff50ab8784ba28e07b8c
#
_entry.id   57aa9a9e264eff50ab8784ba28e07b8c
#
_cell.length_a   1.000
_cell.length_b   1.000
_cell.length_c   1.000
_cell.angle_alpha   90.00
_cell.angle_beta   90.00
_cell.angle_gamma   90.00
#
_symmetry.space_group_name_H-M   'P 1'
#
loop_
_entity.id
_entity.type
_entity.pdbx_description
1 polymer ?
#
loop_
_entity_poly.entity_id
_entity_poly.type
_entity_poly.pdbx_seq_one_letter_code
_entity_poly.pdbx_strand_id
1 'polypeptide(L)'
;MKIKTLVAVLLLSGGVTSTFAQSDCNANSSISHEAVRAKNFKDAYAPCMAVLKDCPTLRYYTYTDAQKILTGLMSQIKDRNSAEYKKLFDELMAVHDQKMKYIPEFASKMKGVPSVASALGTKAVDYLQYAPAPDLNQAYAWLKESAETAKGESDGAVLHYFVDVSMQKVKADTNHTDQFFQDYINASQYADDAIAAEDNAKKKAVLQTIKDNLVAMFVNSGVADCESLQNI
;
A
#
# COMPACT_ATOMS: atom_id res chain seq x y z
N MET A 1 -74.27 19.79 -1.43
CA MET A 1 -73.10 19.40 -2.25
C MET A 1 -71.83 19.90 -1.58
N LYS A 2 -71.02 19.00 -1.03
CA LYS A 2 -69.75 19.35 -0.36
C LYS A 2 -68.60 19.01 -1.32
N ILE A 3 -67.90 20.01 -1.79
CA ILE A 3 -66.72 19.89 -2.64
C ILE A 3 -65.53 19.62 -1.72
N LYS A 4 -64.91 18.42 -1.82
CA LYS A 4 -63.68 18.08 -1.16
C LYS A 4 -62.50 18.45 -2.05
N THR A 5 -61.76 19.50 -1.66
CA THR A 5 -60.54 19.92 -2.31
C THR A 5 -59.43 18.97 -1.84
N LEU A 6 -58.89 18.20 -2.78
CA LEU A 6 -57.73 17.34 -2.55
C LEU A 6 -56.46 18.21 -2.75
N VAL A 7 -55.73 18.49 -1.68
CA VAL A 7 -54.42 19.13 -1.75
C VAL A 7 -53.38 18.05 -1.98
N ALA A 8 -52.83 17.96 -3.17
CA ALA A 8 -51.68 17.13 -3.48
C ALA A 8 -50.39 17.86 -2.99
N VAL A 9 -49.82 17.41 -1.89
CA VAL A 9 -48.51 17.84 -1.45
C VAL A 9 -47.46 17.05 -2.23
N LEU A 10 -46.82 17.68 -3.21
CA LEU A 10 -45.62 17.16 -3.87
C LEU A 10 -44.44 17.27 -2.91
N LEU A 11 -43.99 16.13 -2.37
CA LEU A 11 -42.74 16.01 -1.66
C LEU A 11 -41.58 16.03 -2.67
N LEU A 12 -41.04 17.22 -2.97
CA LEU A 12 -39.74 17.42 -3.61
C LEU A 12 -38.66 17.39 -2.52
N SER A 13 -38.27 16.19 -2.09
CA SER A 13 -37.13 16.01 -1.17
C SER A 13 -36.19 14.94 -1.72
N GLY A 14 -35.17 15.35 -2.46
CA GLY A 14 -34.22 14.37 -2.97
C GLY A 14 -32.97 14.88 -3.67
N GLY A 15 -32.75 16.19 -3.80
CA GLY A 15 -31.68 16.69 -4.66
C GLY A 15 -30.57 17.54 -4.05
N VAL A 16 -30.68 17.98 -2.80
CA VAL A 16 -29.82 19.06 -2.29
C VAL A 16 -28.67 18.56 -1.42
N THR A 17 -28.78 17.39 -0.80
CA THR A 17 -27.76 16.89 0.13
C THR A 17 -26.49 16.37 -0.54
N SER A 18 -26.59 15.82 -1.75
CA SER A 18 -25.43 15.26 -2.47
C SER A 18 -24.46 16.32 -3.02
N THR A 19 -24.95 17.50 -3.37
CA THR A 19 -24.12 18.57 -3.94
C THR A 19 -23.27 19.28 -2.88
N PHE A 20 -23.77 19.47 -1.68
CA PHE A 20 -23.01 20.07 -0.58
C PHE A 20 -21.91 19.12 -0.10
N ALA A 21 -22.19 17.84 0.13
CA ALA A 21 -21.20 16.85 0.53
C ALA A 21 -20.08 16.71 -0.52
N GLN A 22 -20.40 16.73 -1.81
CA GLN A 22 -19.39 16.69 -2.89
C GLN A 22 -18.52 17.94 -2.94
N SER A 23 -19.08 19.12 -2.67
CA SER A 23 -18.35 20.39 -2.56
C SER A 23 -17.34 20.33 -1.41
N ASP A 24 -17.75 19.85 -0.25
CA ASP A 24 -16.90 19.71 0.93
C ASP A 24 -15.77 18.71 0.71
N CYS A 25 -16.04 17.58 0.03
CA CYS A 25 -15.01 16.60 -0.30
C CYS A 25 -13.95 17.16 -1.26
N ASN A 26 -14.34 17.96 -2.26
CA ASN A 26 -13.39 18.61 -3.16
C ASN A 26 -12.52 19.63 -2.43
N ALA A 27 -13.11 20.45 -1.56
CA ALA A 27 -12.39 21.42 -0.74
C ALA A 27 -11.41 20.70 0.21
N ASN A 28 -11.88 19.72 0.96
CA ASN A 28 -11.05 18.93 1.87
C ASN A 28 -9.91 18.19 1.15
N SER A 29 -10.18 17.62 -0.03
CA SER A 29 -9.14 16.96 -0.84
C SER A 29 -8.04 17.95 -1.26
N SER A 30 -8.40 19.17 -1.66
CA SER A 30 -7.45 20.19 -2.05
C SER A 30 -6.64 20.71 -0.86
N ILE A 31 -7.31 21.01 0.27
CA ILE A 31 -6.66 21.47 1.51
C ILE A 31 -5.65 20.42 1.99
N SER A 32 -6.07 19.17 2.06
CA SER A 32 -5.21 18.06 2.49
C SER A 32 -4.00 17.91 1.58
N HIS A 33 -4.21 17.91 0.26
CA HIS A 33 -3.13 17.74 -0.71
C HIS A 33 -2.08 18.85 -0.63
N GLU A 34 -2.49 20.12 -0.53
CA GLU A 34 -1.56 21.24 -0.38
C GLU A 34 -0.82 21.18 0.95
N ALA A 35 -1.47 20.80 2.04
CA ALA A 35 -0.83 20.62 3.34
C ALA A 35 0.21 19.46 3.30
N VAL A 36 -0.06 18.36 2.60
CA VAL A 36 0.90 17.28 2.38
C VAL A 36 2.12 17.76 1.59
N ARG A 37 1.92 18.55 0.53
CA ARG A 37 3.02 19.16 -0.25
C ARG A 37 3.90 20.06 0.62
N ALA A 38 3.29 20.77 1.55
CA ALA A 38 3.99 21.59 2.54
C ALA A 38 4.58 20.78 3.71
N LYS A 39 4.42 19.43 3.73
CA LYS A 39 4.80 18.54 4.84
C LYS A 39 4.11 18.88 6.17
N ASN A 40 2.99 19.58 6.12
CA ASN A 40 2.17 19.90 7.28
C ASN A 40 1.14 18.79 7.52
N PHE A 41 1.60 17.65 8.02
CA PHE A 41 0.78 16.45 8.18
C PHE A 41 -0.33 16.61 9.21
N LYS A 42 -0.12 17.44 10.23
CA LYS A 42 -1.12 17.70 11.26
C LYS A 42 -2.38 18.38 10.69
N ASP A 43 -2.18 19.41 9.87
CA ASP A 43 -3.31 20.14 9.27
C ASP A 43 -3.93 19.34 8.08
N ALA A 44 -3.14 18.47 7.45
CA ALA A 44 -3.60 17.59 6.38
C ALA A 44 -4.52 16.47 6.86
N TYR A 45 -4.37 16.00 8.10
CA TYR A 45 -4.99 14.78 8.60
C TYR A 45 -6.52 14.83 8.60
N ALA A 46 -7.14 15.78 9.28
CA ALA A 46 -8.59 15.82 9.42
C ALA A 46 -9.31 15.97 8.06
N PRO A 47 -8.91 16.87 7.14
CA PRO A 47 -9.50 16.96 5.81
C PRO A 47 -9.32 15.68 5.00
N CYS A 48 -8.14 15.04 5.05
CA CYS A 48 -7.88 13.79 4.32
C CYS A 48 -8.80 12.66 4.77
N MET A 49 -8.90 12.45 6.09
CA MET A 49 -9.73 11.38 6.66
C MET A 49 -11.23 11.62 6.40
N ALA A 50 -11.68 12.88 6.36
CA ALA A 50 -13.04 13.23 5.95
C ALA A 50 -13.32 12.81 4.49
N VAL A 51 -12.39 13.07 3.55
CA VAL A 51 -12.54 12.64 2.16
C VAL A 51 -12.61 11.12 2.05
N LEU A 52 -11.73 10.38 2.73
CA LEU A 52 -11.72 8.92 2.70
C LEU A 52 -12.99 8.31 3.27
N LYS A 53 -13.58 8.96 4.27
CA LYS A 53 -14.84 8.53 4.89
C LYS A 53 -16.04 8.78 3.98
N ASP A 54 -16.18 10.01 3.48
CA ASP A 54 -17.42 10.49 2.87
C ASP A 54 -17.41 10.37 1.33
N CYS A 55 -16.22 10.40 0.70
CA CYS A 55 -16.03 10.39 -0.75
C CYS A 55 -14.84 9.51 -1.16
N PRO A 56 -14.81 8.21 -0.82
CA PRO A 56 -13.63 7.34 -0.95
C PRO A 56 -13.15 7.12 -2.39
N THR A 57 -14.01 7.37 -3.38
CA THR A 57 -13.67 7.23 -4.82
C THR A 57 -13.48 8.57 -5.53
N LEU A 58 -13.36 9.67 -4.76
CA LEU A 58 -13.21 11.01 -5.32
C LEU A 58 -11.89 11.14 -6.11
N ARG A 59 -10.77 10.79 -5.48
CA ARG A 59 -9.42 10.91 -6.07
C ARG A 59 -8.48 9.83 -5.55
N TYR A 60 -7.80 9.15 -6.46
CA TYR A 60 -6.85 8.09 -6.09
C TYR A 60 -5.69 8.61 -5.21
N TYR A 61 -5.18 9.81 -5.49
CA TYR A 61 -4.07 10.37 -4.74
C TYR A 61 -4.39 10.63 -3.25
N THR A 62 -5.68 10.71 -2.86
CA THR A 62 -6.06 10.85 -1.45
C THR A 62 -5.52 9.70 -0.59
N TYR A 63 -5.46 8.48 -1.16
CA TYR A 63 -4.86 7.32 -0.47
C TYR A 63 -3.35 7.44 -0.30
N THR A 64 -2.65 7.96 -1.31
CA THR A 64 -1.20 8.20 -1.20
C THR A 64 -0.87 9.34 -0.25
N ASP A 65 -1.72 10.34 -0.19
CA ASP A 65 -1.59 11.44 0.77
C ASP A 65 -1.88 10.96 2.20
N ALA A 66 -2.93 10.16 2.41
CA ALA A 66 -3.23 9.55 3.71
C ALA A 66 -2.07 8.70 4.25
N GLN A 67 -1.44 7.88 3.39
CA GLN A 67 -0.25 7.12 3.75
C GLN A 67 0.89 8.04 4.22
N LYS A 68 1.19 9.11 3.46
CA LYS A 68 2.23 10.09 3.84
C LYS A 68 1.90 10.83 5.13
N ILE A 69 0.64 11.20 5.33
CA ILE A 69 0.18 11.87 6.54
C ILE A 69 0.39 10.97 7.76
N LEU A 70 -0.12 9.74 7.69
CA LEU A 70 -0.08 8.81 8.81
C LEU A 70 1.34 8.40 9.15
N THR A 71 2.17 8.06 8.15
CA THR A 71 3.59 7.74 8.38
C THR A 71 4.38 8.94 8.87
N GLY A 72 4.08 10.14 8.36
CA GLY A 72 4.69 11.39 8.81
C GLY A 72 4.34 11.75 10.25
N LEU A 73 3.10 11.53 10.68
CA LEU A 73 2.67 11.73 12.08
C LEU A 73 3.30 10.68 13.00
N MET A 74 3.30 9.39 12.61
CA MET A 74 3.93 8.32 13.38
C MET A 74 5.43 8.55 13.57
N SER A 75 6.13 9.12 12.58
CA SER A 75 7.56 9.42 12.67
C SER A 75 7.92 10.43 13.78
N GLN A 76 6.94 11.22 14.24
CA GLN A 76 7.11 12.19 15.32
C GLN A 76 6.90 11.58 16.71
N ILE A 77 6.39 10.36 16.80
CA ILE A 77 6.08 9.66 18.05
C ILE A 77 7.21 8.67 18.35
N LYS A 78 7.92 8.90 19.46
CA LYS A 78 9.05 8.03 19.85
C LYS A 78 8.61 6.67 20.37
N ASP A 79 7.51 6.62 21.13
CA ASP A 79 6.99 5.39 21.70
C ASP A 79 5.98 4.74 20.77
N ARG A 80 6.42 3.69 20.07
CA ARG A 80 5.56 2.89 19.17
C ARG A 80 4.46 2.10 19.91
N ASN A 81 4.59 1.94 21.23
CA ASN A 81 3.58 1.26 22.03
C ASN A 81 2.50 2.20 22.60
N SER A 82 2.66 3.52 22.42
CA SER A 82 1.65 4.49 22.84
C SER A 82 0.30 4.25 22.12
N ALA A 83 -0.79 4.63 22.79
CA ALA A 83 -2.14 4.52 22.21
C ALA A 83 -2.28 5.37 20.94
N GLU A 84 -1.63 6.54 20.90
CA GLU A 84 -1.64 7.44 19.75
C GLU A 84 -0.95 6.78 18.54
N TYR A 85 0.25 6.19 18.71
CA TYR A 85 0.95 5.52 17.64
C TYR A 85 0.15 4.34 17.10
N LYS A 86 -0.38 3.48 17.99
CA LYS A 86 -1.20 2.32 17.60
C LYS A 86 -2.44 2.73 16.82
N LYS A 87 -3.12 3.81 17.23
CA LYS A 87 -4.26 4.35 16.50
C LYS A 87 -3.88 4.76 15.07
N LEU A 88 -2.78 5.51 14.90
CA LEU A 88 -2.32 5.93 13.57
C LEU A 88 -1.89 4.74 12.70
N PHE A 89 -1.29 3.72 13.30
CA PHE A 89 -0.94 2.48 12.62
C PHE A 89 -2.19 1.71 12.16
N ASP A 90 -3.19 1.56 13.00
CA ASP A 90 -4.45 0.90 12.66
C ASP A 90 -5.17 1.64 11.51
N GLU A 91 -5.15 2.98 11.55
CA GLU A 91 -5.68 3.82 10.47
C GLU A 91 -4.88 3.64 9.17
N LEU A 92 -3.55 3.51 9.23
CA LEU A 92 -2.71 3.24 8.05
C LEU A 92 -3.10 1.90 7.41
N MET A 93 -3.27 0.86 8.21
CA MET A 93 -3.71 -0.44 7.70
C MET A 93 -5.11 -0.39 7.09
N ALA A 94 -6.04 0.32 7.74
CA ALA A 94 -7.39 0.54 7.22
C ALA A 94 -7.40 1.34 5.90
N VAL A 95 -6.53 2.33 5.75
CA VAL A 95 -6.36 3.10 4.50
C VAL A 95 -5.87 2.19 3.37
N HIS A 96 -4.93 1.27 3.63
CA HIS A 96 -4.50 0.29 2.64
C HIS A 96 -5.65 -0.65 2.23
N ASP A 97 -6.42 -1.16 3.18
CA ASP A 97 -7.55 -2.05 2.89
C ASP A 97 -8.63 -1.33 2.07
N GLN A 98 -8.94 -0.10 2.44
CA GLN A 98 -9.89 0.72 1.69
C GLN A 98 -9.37 1.04 0.28
N LYS A 99 -8.08 1.38 0.12
CA LYS A 99 -7.45 1.59 -1.18
C LYS A 99 -7.60 0.37 -2.08
N MET A 100 -7.25 -0.83 -1.58
CA MET A 100 -7.36 -2.08 -2.34
C MET A 100 -8.80 -2.35 -2.77
N LYS A 101 -9.78 -2.09 -1.91
CA LYS A 101 -11.21 -2.22 -2.23
C LYS A 101 -11.64 -1.37 -3.42
N TYR A 102 -11.11 -0.14 -3.56
CA TYR A 102 -11.53 0.80 -4.59
C TYR A 102 -10.61 0.86 -5.82
N ILE A 103 -9.47 0.14 -5.82
CA ILE A 103 -8.59 0.03 -7.00
C ILE A 103 -9.35 -0.34 -8.28
N PRO A 104 -10.25 -1.36 -8.31
CA PRO A 104 -10.96 -1.69 -9.54
C PRO A 104 -11.80 -0.54 -10.10
N GLU A 105 -12.44 0.25 -9.23
CA GLU A 105 -13.21 1.42 -9.64
C GLU A 105 -12.30 2.53 -10.21
N PHE A 106 -11.16 2.80 -9.58
CA PHE A 106 -10.21 3.77 -10.11
C PHE A 106 -9.61 3.33 -11.44
N ALA A 107 -9.22 2.05 -11.56
CA ALA A 107 -8.63 1.49 -12.78
C ALA A 107 -9.60 1.55 -13.97
N SER A 108 -10.92 1.48 -13.73
CA SER A 108 -11.92 1.66 -14.78
C SER A 108 -12.00 3.09 -15.32
N LYS A 109 -11.55 4.08 -14.55
CA LYS A 109 -11.67 5.52 -14.85
C LYS A 109 -10.37 6.18 -15.26
N MET A 110 -9.22 5.62 -14.87
CA MET A 110 -7.91 6.22 -15.10
C MET A 110 -6.81 5.19 -15.30
N LYS A 111 -5.80 5.54 -16.10
CA LYS A 111 -4.60 4.71 -16.33
C LYS A 111 -3.59 4.90 -15.19
N GLY A 112 -2.71 3.91 -15.01
CA GLY A 112 -1.61 4.00 -14.06
C GLY A 112 -1.99 3.75 -12.59
N VAL A 113 -3.20 3.25 -12.34
CA VAL A 113 -3.58 2.75 -11.02
C VAL A 113 -2.88 1.40 -10.81
N PRO A 114 -2.14 1.20 -9.70
CA PRO A 114 -1.51 -0.08 -9.42
C PRO A 114 -2.53 -1.21 -9.28
N SER A 115 -2.10 -2.44 -9.47
CA SER A 115 -2.95 -3.61 -9.19
C SER A 115 -3.23 -3.76 -7.69
N VAL A 116 -4.26 -4.53 -7.36
CA VAL A 116 -4.55 -4.89 -5.95
C VAL A 116 -3.35 -5.63 -5.34
N ALA A 117 -2.69 -6.50 -6.12
CA ALA A 117 -1.50 -7.22 -5.69
C ALA A 117 -0.34 -6.26 -5.35
N SER A 118 -0.07 -5.26 -6.19
CA SER A 118 0.95 -4.23 -5.91
C SER A 118 0.59 -3.41 -4.65
N ALA A 119 -0.69 -3.08 -4.45
CA ALA A 119 -1.14 -2.38 -3.25
C ALA A 119 -1.00 -3.23 -1.98
N LEU A 120 -1.22 -4.55 -2.07
CA LEU A 120 -0.99 -5.50 -0.96
C LEU A 120 0.49 -5.53 -0.55
N GLY A 121 1.40 -5.55 -1.54
CA GLY A 121 2.83 -5.48 -1.26
C GLY A 121 3.23 -4.19 -0.54
N THR A 122 2.68 -3.04 -0.97
CA THR A 122 2.90 -1.76 -0.28
C THR A 122 2.37 -1.80 1.16
N LYS A 123 1.19 -2.40 1.39
CA LYS A 123 0.65 -2.62 2.74
C LYS A 123 1.61 -3.46 3.59
N ALA A 124 2.16 -4.54 3.04
CA ALA A 124 3.08 -5.42 3.75
C ALA A 124 4.39 -4.71 4.12
N VAL A 125 4.93 -3.88 3.23
CA VAL A 125 6.12 -3.07 3.50
C VAL A 125 5.85 -2.06 4.61
N ASP A 126 4.74 -1.33 4.55
CA ASP A 126 4.37 -0.38 5.60
C ASP A 126 4.11 -1.10 6.95
N TYR A 127 3.48 -2.28 6.91
CA TYR A 127 3.29 -3.10 8.10
C TYR A 127 4.62 -3.45 8.76
N LEU A 128 5.62 -3.92 8.00
CA LEU A 128 6.94 -4.25 8.53
C LEU A 128 7.67 -3.04 9.11
N GLN A 129 7.52 -1.88 8.47
CA GLN A 129 8.23 -0.67 8.89
C GLN A 129 7.59 0.00 10.11
N TYR A 130 6.27 -0.04 10.22
CA TYR A 130 5.53 0.78 11.18
C TYR A 130 4.80 -0.02 12.27
N ALA A 131 4.56 -1.32 12.12
CA ALA A 131 3.93 -2.08 13.19
C ALA A 131 4.76 -2.00 14.48
N PRO A 132 4.14 -1.83 15.65
CA PRO A 132 4.84 -1.90 16.94
C PRO A 132 5.56 -3.23 17.17
N ALA A 133 4.95 -4.33 16.73
CA ALA A 133 5.50 -5.68 16.77
C ALA A 133 5.02 -6.45 15.53
N PRO A 134 5.74 -6.41 14.39
CA PRO A 134 5.30 -7.07 13.18
C PRO A 134 5.34 -8.60 13.31
N ASP A 135 4.26 -9.26 12.88
CA ASP A 135 4.22 -10.71 12.68
C ASP A 135 4.85 -11.04 11.32
N LEU A 136 6.01 -11.70 11.34
CA LEU A 136 6.73 -12.08 10.12
C LEU A 136 5.96 -13.07 9.25
N ASN A 137 5.11 -13.93 9.82
CA ASN A 137 4.30 -14.86 9.04
C ASN A 137 3.23 -14.12 8.26
N GLN A 138 2.58 -13.15 8.89
CA GLN A 138 1.59 -12.31 8.22
C GLN A 138 2.22 -11.46 7.11
N ALA A 139 3.35 -10.82 7.41
CA ALA A 139 4.09 -10.02 6.43
C ALA A 139 4.55 -10.88 5.24
N TYR A 140 5.11 -12.06 5.53
CA TYR A 140 5.53 -13.01 4.50
C TYR A 140 4.38 -13.42 3.59
N ALA A 141 3.22 -13.78 4.16
CA ALA A 141 2.05 -14.17 3.37
C ALA A 141 1.63 -13.08 2.39
N TRP A 142 1.54 -11.83 2.85
CA TRP A 142 1.17 -10.70 1.99
C TRP A 142 2.23 -10.38 0.93
N LEU A 143 3.52 -10.41 1.30
CA LEU A 143 4.61 -10.16 0.34
C LEU A 143 4.67 -11.24 -0.73
N LYS A 144 4.53 -12.51 -0.34
CA LYS A 144 4.52 -13.65 -1.26
C LYS A 144 3.34 -13.55 -2.24
N GLU A 145 2.13 -13.35 -1.73
CA GLU A 145 0.93 -13.18 -2.57
C GLU A 145 1.09 -12.01 -3.55
N SER A 146 1.61 -10.87 -3.06
CA SER A 146 1.87 -9.70 -3.90
C SER A 146 2.89 -9.99 -5.00
N ALA A 147 4.07 -10.52 -4.65
CA ALA A 147 5.15 -10.77 -5.59
C ALA A 147 4.77 -11.82 -6.64
N GLU A 148 4.17 -12.94 -6.22
CA GLU A 148 3.76 -14.03 -7.13
C GLU A 148 2.62 -13.62 -8.08
N THR A 149 1.77 -12.67 -7.65
CA THR A 149 0.68 -12.16 -8.49
C THR A 149 1.14 -11.06 -9.44
N ALA A 150 1.92 -10.08 -8.93
CA ALA A 150 2.40 -8.94 -9.73
C ALA A 150 3.62 -9.27 -10.59
N LYS A 151 4.45 -10.24 -10.19
CA LYS A 151 5.66 -10.70 -10.91
C LYS A 151 6.55 -9.52 -11.32
N GLY A 152 6.85 -9.38 -12.60
CA GLY A 152 7.65 -8.27 -13.16
C GLY A 152 7.05 -6.87 -12.97
N GLU A 153 5.79 -6.74 -12.55
CA GLU A 153 5.17 -5.46 -12.16
C GLU A 153 5.31 -5.17 -10.67
N SER A 154 6.01 -6.03 -9.91
CA SER A 154 6.25 -5.83 -8.48
C SER A 154 7.13 -4.61 -8.24
N ASP A 155 6.79 -3.84 -7.19
CA ASP A 155 7.69 -2.80 -6.69
C ASP A 155 8.98 -3.42 -6.15
N GLY A 156 10.13 -2.80 -6.45
CA GLY A 156 11.44 -3.31 -6.00
C GLY A 156 11.55 -3.44 -4.48
N ALA A 157 10.90 -2.55 -3.72
CA ALA A 157 10.85 -2.68 -2.26
C ALA A 157 10.08 -3.93 -1.83
N VAL A 158 9.00 -4.30 -2.53
CA VAL A 158 8.24 -5.53 -2.25
C VAL A 158 9.13 -6.76 -2.45
N LEU A 159 9.86 -6.84 -3.57
CA LEU A 159 10.79 -7.94 -3.84
C LEU A 159 11.90 -8.02 -2.78
N HIS A 160 12.47 -6.87 -2.40
CA HIS A 160 13.47 -6.80 -1.35
C HIS A 160 12.96 -7.34 -0.03
N TYR A 161 11.84 -6.83 0.48
CA TYR A 161 11.26 -7.28 1.75
C TYR A 161 10.75 -8.72 1.69
N PHE A 162 10.29 -9.19 0.55
CA PHE A 162 9.87 -10.58 0.36
C PHE A 162 11.04 -11.55 0.64
N VAL A 163 12.19 -11.30 0.02
CA VAL A 163 13.39 -12.13 0.25
C VAL A 163 13.96 -11.95 1.66
N ASP A 164 13.97 -10.71 2.18
CA ASP A 164 14.45 -10.42 3.53
C ASP A 164 13.62 -11.15 4.61
N VAL A 165 12.30 -11.09 4.54
CA VAL A 165 11.42 -11.79 5.49
C VAL A 165 11.55 -13.29 5.34
N SER A 166 11.66 -13.83 4.11
CA SER A 166 11.89 -15.25 3.88
C SER A 166 13.22 -15.71 4.49
N MET A 167 14.29 -14.92 4.35
CA MET A 167 15.57 -15.17 5.01
C MET A 167 15.47 -15.13 6.55
N GLN A 168 14.71 -14.20 7.12
CA GLN A 168 14.48 -14.15 8.57
C GLN A 168 13.73 -15.40 9.06
N LYS A 169 12.79 -15.94 8.26
CA LYS A 169 12.11 -17.20 8.58
C LYS A 169 13.05 -18.38 8.61
N VAL A 170 14.03 -18.48 7.70
CA VAL A 170 15.08 -19.53 7.76
C VAL A 170 15.86 -19.46 9.06
N LYS A 171 16.22 -18.25 9.53
CA LYS A 171 16.95 -18.06 10.81
C LYS A 171 16.12 -18.50 12.02
N ALA A 172 14.80 -18.43 11.93
CA ALA A 172 13.88 -18.88 12.99
C ALA A 172 13.54 -20.37 12.88
N ASP A 173 13.44 -20.91 11.66
CA ASP A 173 13.10 -22.30 11.36
C ASP A 173 13.80 -22.76 10.07
N THR A 174 14.79 -23.67 10.22
CA THR A 174 15.56 -24.22 9.10
C THR A 174 14.71 -25.02 8.09
N ASN A 175 13.52 -25.47 8.47
CA ASN A 175 12.60 -26.11 7.51
C ASN A 175 12.11 -25.15 6.42
N HIS A 176 12.31 -23.83 6.58
CA HIS A 176 11.98 -22.83 5.57
C HIS A 176 13.06 -22.66 4.48
N THR A 177 14.18 -23.38 4.57
CA THR A 177 15.34 -23.24 3.66
C THR A 177 14.97 -23.44 2.19
N ASP A 178 14.28 -24.53 1.84
CA ASP A 178 13.88 -24.79 0.45
C ASP A 178 12.92 -23.73 -0.08
N GLN A 179 12.01 -23.25 0.77
CA GLN A 179 11.10 -22.19 0.39
C GLN A 179 11.83 -20.86 0.18
N PHE A 180 12.78 -20.50 1.01
CA PHE A 180 13.60 -19.30 0.82
C PHE A 180 14.36 -19.34 -0.50
N PHE A 181 14.86 -20.50 -0.89
CA PHE A 181 15.54 -20.70 -2.16
C PHE A 181 14.60 -20.39 -3.35
N GLN A 182 13.38 -20.92 -3.32
CA GLN A 182 12.37 -20.65 -4.33
C GLN A 182 11.94 -19.19 -4.33
N ASP A 183 11.77 -18.58 -3.16
CA ASP A 183 11.41 -17.17 -3.03
C ASP A 183 12.48 -16.26 -3.64
N TYR A 184 13.76 -16.56 -3.41
CA TYR A 184 14.89 -15.84 -4.00
C TYR A 184 14.92 -15.98 -5.53
N ILE A 185 14.77 -17.20 -6.07
CA ILE A 185 14.74 -17.44 -7.50
C ILE A 185 13.59 -16.66 -8.16
N ASN A 186 12.39 -16.76 -7.59
CA ASN A 186 11.22 -16.07 -8.11
C ASN A 186 11.41 -14.54 -8.07
N ALA A 187 11.86 -14.00 -6.94
CA ALA A 187 12.09 -12.56 -6.80
C ALA A 187 13.17 -12.05 -7.77
N SER A 188 14.24 -12.83 -7.98
CA SER A 188 15.30 -12.51 -8.94
C SER A 188 14.78 -12.48 -10.37
N GLN A 189 13.95 -13.46 -10.76
CA GLN A 189 13.31 -13.50 -12.07
C GLN A 189 12.35 -12.32 -12.26
N TYR A 190 11.54 -11.98 -11.26
CA TYR A 190 10.63 -10.85 -11.32
C TYR A 190 11.38 -9.52 -11.43
N ALA A 191 12.53 -9.40 -10.76
CA ALA A 191 13.40 -8.23 -10.91
C ALA A 191 13.98 -8.14 -12.33
N ASP A 192 14.39 -9.25 -12.94
CA ASP A 192 14.87 -9.30 -14.33
C ASP A 192 13.78 -8.88 -15.31
N ASP A 193 12.57 -9.40 -15.14
CA ASP A 193 11.41 -9.05 -15.97
C ASP A 193 11.10 -7.54 -15.87
N ALA A 194 11.15 -6.99 -14.65
CA ALA A 194 10.95 -5.55 -14.42
C ALA A 194 12.06 -4.69 -15.07
N ILE A 195 13.34 -5.13 -14.97
CA ILE A 195 14.48 -4.47 -15.62
C ILE A 195 14.35 -4.49 -17.14
N ALA A 196 13.92 -5.62 -17.70
CA ALA A 196 13.74 -5.77 -19.15
C ALA A 196 12.61 -4.88 -19.68
N ALA A 197 11.54 -4.70 -18.92
CA ALA A 197 10.37 -3.91 -19.30
C ALA A 197 10.53 -2.40 -19.04
N GLU A 198 11.53 -1.95 -18.27
CA GLU A 198 11.71 -0.54 -17.90
C GLU A 198 12.56 0.22 -18.94
N ASP A 199 11.99 1.26 -19.55
CA ASP A 199 12.68 2.11 -20.53
C ASP A 199 13.44 3.28 -19.89
N ASN A 200 13.05 3.70 -18.69
CA ASN A 200 13.70 4.82 -18.01
C ASN A 200 15.01 4.37 -17.35
N ALA A 201 16.13 4.90 -17.85
CA ALA A 201 17.47 4.51 -17.39
C ALA A 201 17.69 4.69 -15.86
N LYS A 202 17.10 5.72 -15.23
CA LYS A 202 17.23 5.94 -13.78
C LYS A 202 16.45 4.88 -12.99
N LYS A 203 15.24 4.56 -13.41
CA LYS A 203 14.44 3.51 -12.77
C LYS A 203 15.08 2.15 -12.97
N LYS A 204 15.59 1.86 -14.17
CA LYS A 204 16.34 0.64 -14.48
C LYS A 204 17.55 0.46 -13.55
N ALA A 205 18.31 1.51 -13.30
CA ALA A 205 19.45 1.48 -12.37
C ALA A 205 18.99 1.18 -10.92
N VAL A 206 17.85 1.71 -10.49
CA VAL A 206 17.28 1.39 -9.16
C VAL A 206 16.89 -0.08 -9.09
N LEU A 207 16.22 -0.62 -10.11
CA LEU A 207 15.85 -2.03 -10.16
C LEU A 207 17.09 -2.94 -10.17
N GLN A 208 18.17 -2.55 -10.88
CA GLN A 208 19.44 -3.28 -10.83
C GLN A 208 20.04 -3.29 -9.42
N THR A 209 20.00 -2.16 -8.70
CA THR A 209 20.45 -2.11 -7.29
C THR A 209 19.61 -3.04 -6.40
N ILE A 210 18.30 -3.10 -6.63
CA ILE A 210 17.45 -4.06 -5.90
C ILE A 210 17.90 -5.50 -6.18
N LYS A 211 18.09 -5.86 -7.45
CA LYS A 211 18.58 -7.20 -7.83
C LYS A 211 19.92 -7.53 -7.17
N ASP A 212 20.88 -6.62 -7.20
CA ASP A 212 22.19 -6.80 -6.56
C ASP A 212 22.05 -7.03 -5.05
N ASN A 213 21.09 -6.34 -4.40
CA ASN A 213 20.77 -6.57 -2.98
C ASN A 213 20.15 -7.95 -2.73
N LEU A 214 19.28 -8.45 -3.63
CA LEU A 214 18.74 -9.82 -3.51
C LEU A 214 19.87 -10.86 -3.56
N VAL A 215 20.82 -10.71 -4.49
CA VAL A 215 22.02 -11.57 -4.57
C VAL A 215 22.83 -11.50 -3.27
N ALA A 216 23.09 -10.30 -2.76
CA ALA A 216 23.82 -10.12 -1.52
C ALA A 216 23.10 -10.77 -0.32
N MET A 217 21.78 -10.66 -0.23
CA MET A 217 21.00 -11.34 0.82
C MET A 217 21.09 -12.86 0.71
N PHE A 218 21.00 -13.42 -0.49
CA PHE A 218 21.13 -14.84 -0.72
C PHE A 218 22.52 -15.35 -0.31
N VAL A 219 23.59 -14.72 -0.76
CA VAL A 219 24.97 -15.08 -0.40
C VAL A 219 25.19 -15.01 1.11
N ASN A 220 24.67 -13.95 1.77
CA ASN A 220 24.84 -13.73 3.21
C ASN A 220 23.88 -14.55 4.09
N SER A 221 22.92 -15.26 3.49
CA SER A 221 21.96 -16.08 4.24
C SER A 221 22.60 -17.30 4.93
N GLY A 222 23.77 -17.74 4.43
CA GLY A 222 24.42 -18.98 4.83
C GLY A 222 23.80 -20.25 4.25
N VAL A 223 22.78 -20.11 3.38
CA VAL A 223 22.11 -21.21 2.67
C VAL A 223 22.77 -21.49 1.31
N ALA A 224 23.54 -20.52 0.79
CA ALA A 224 24.24 -20.61 -0.49
C ALA A 224 25.47 -21.54 -0.36
N ASP A 225 25.27 -22.86 -0.46
CA ASP A 225 26.35 -23.84 -0.62
C ASP A 225 26.54 -24.20 -2.10
N CYS A 226 27.59 -25.02 -2.38
CA CYS A 226 27.92 -25.41 -3.76
C CYS A 226 26.82 -26.26 -4.42
N GLU A 227 26.01 -26.98 -3.64
CA GLU A 227 24.94 -27.85 -4.16
C GLU A 227 23.70 -27.00 -4.51
N SER A 228 23.36 -26.04 -3.66
CA SER A 228 22.25 -25.09 -3.92
C SER A 228 22.53 -24.16 -5.11
N LEU A 229 23.80 -23.78 -5.34
CA LEU A 229 24.20 -22.94 -6.47
C LEU A 229 24.19 -23.68 -7.82
N GLN A 230 24.24 -25.00 -7.84
CA GLN A 230 24.15 -25.80 -9.07
C GLN A 230 22.70 -25.97 -9.56
N ASN A 231 21.72 -25.64 -8.74
CA ASN A 231 20.30 -25.79 -9.04
C ASN A 231 19.60 -24.45 -9.44
N ILE A 232 20.37 -23.37 -9.60
CA ILE A 232 19.94 -22.07 -10.13
C ILE A 232 20.30 -21.97 -11.63
#